data_102d2b360cc195081f25a30bc0535423
#
_entry.id   102d2b360cc195081f25a30bc0535423
#
_cell.length_a   1.000
_cell.length_b   1.000
_cell.length_c   1.000
_cell.angle_alpha   90.00
_cell.angle_beta   90.00
_cell.angle_gamma   90.00
#
_symmetry.space_group_name_H-M   'P 1'
#
loop_
_entity.id
_entity.type
_entity.pdbx_description
1 polymer ?
#
loop_
_entity_poly.entity_id
_entity_poly.type
_entity_poly.pdbx_seq_one_letter_code
_entity_poly.pdbx_strand_id
1 'polypeptide(L)'
;MAKEVSGIIKLQIRGGAANPSPPVGPALGAKGVSIMEFCKQFNAKTQDKAGKLIPVIITVYTDKSFTFVTKTPPVAVQLLEASKKKSGSAEPNRTKIATVTWEQVKKIAEEKMPDLNAFTVESAMKLVAGTARSMGINVKGSFPGNN
;
A
#
# COMPACT_ATOMS: atom_id res chain seq x y z
N MET A 1 -17.10 23.39 12.61
CA MET A 1 -15.83 23.56 13.34
C MET A 1 -14.92 22.39 13.06
N ALA A 2 -13.66 22.70 12.88
CA ALA A 2 -12.65 21.63 12.70
C ALA A 2 -12.43 20.89 14.02
N LYS A 3 -12.48 19.58 14.00
CA LYS A 3 -12.21 18.75 15.17
C LYS A 3 -10.70 18.66 15.38
N GLU A 4 -10.27 18.65 16.62
CA GLU A 4 -8.86 18.45 16.92
C GLU A 4 -8.46 16.99 16.71
N VAL A 5 -7.31 16.78 16.05
CA VAL A 5 -6.78 15.45 15.81
C VAL A 5 -6.09 14.94 17.07
N SER A 6 -6.59 13.84 17.61
CA SER A 6 -5.98 13.15 18.75
C SER A 6 -4.79 12.28 18.32
N GLY A 7 -4.87 11.70 17.14
CA GLY A 7 -3.79 10.88 16.62
C GLY A 7 -4.09 10.35 15.22
N ILE A 8 -3.07 9.77 14.61
CA ILE A 8 -3.17 9.15 13.29
C ILE A 8 -2.69 7.71 13.40
N ILE A 9 -3.46 6.80 12.80
CA ILE A 9 -3.14 5.37 12.77
C ILE A 9 -2.95 4.98 11.32
N LYS A 10 -1.85 4.30 11.02
CA LYS A 10 -1.55 3.79 9.68
C LYS A 10 -1.54 2.28 9.72
N LEU A 11 -2.37 1.64 8.91
CA LEU A 11 -2.51 0.19 8.85
C LEU A 11 -2.53 -0.29 7.42
N GLN A 12 -2.24 -1.57 7.23
CA GLN A 12 -2.41 -2.25 5.95
C GLN A 12 -3.37 -3.41 6.19
N ILE A 13 -4.53 -3.36 5.55
CA ILE A 13 -5.62 -4.33 5.77
C ILE A 13 -6.09 -4.83 4.40
N ARG A 14 -6.41 -6.12 4.32
CA ARG A 14 -6.98 -6.68 3.10
C ARG A 14 -8.38 -6.11 2.87
N GLY A 15 -8.65 -5.71 1.63
CA GLY A 15 -9.96 -5.17 1.26
C GLY A 15 -11.09 -6.15 1.55
N GLY A 16 -12.15 -5.65 2.16
CA GLY A 16 -13.31 -6.45 2.53
C GLY A 16 -13.11 -7.43 3.67
N ALA A 17 -11.93 -7.45 4.30
CA ALA A 17 -11.56 -8.45 5.32
C ALA A 17 -11.12 -7.83 6.65
N ALA A 18 -11.46 -6.58 6.91
CA ALA A 18 -11.13 -5.96 8.19
C ALA A 18 -11.94 -6.63 9.31
N ASN A 19 -11.27 -6.97 10.40
CA ASN A 19 -11.87 -7.59 11.57
C ASN A 19 -11.19 -7.10 12.85
N PRO A 20 -11.78 -7.36 14.04
CA PRO A 20 -11.22 -6.89 15.31
C PRO A 20 -9.92 -7.58 15.75
N SER A 21 -9.47 -8.58 15.04
CA SER A 21 -8.23 -9.27 15.39
C SER A 21 -6.99 -8.41 15.05
N PRO A 22 -5.81 -8.73 15.63
CA PRO A 22 -4.60 -7.98 15.29
C PRO A 22 -4.34 -7.95 13.78
N PRO A 23 -3.81 -6.83 13.22
CA PRO A 23 -3.32 -5.63 13.92
C PRO A 23 -4.38 -4.53 14.15
N VAL A 24 -5.62 -4.74 13.70
CA VAL A 24 -6.67 -3.70 13.71
C VAL A 24 -7.15 -3.39 15.13
N GLY A 25 -7.49 -4.43 15.90
CA GLY A 25 -8.04 -4.28 17.24
C GLY A 25 -7.16 -3.48 18.17
N PRO A 26 -5.91 -3.91 18.41
CA PRO A 26 -5.01 -3.19 19.30
C PRO A 26 -4.72 -1.75 18.87
N ALA A 27 -4.56 -1.52 17.58
CA ALA A 27 -4.25 -0.17 17.05
C ALA A 27 -5.39 0.81 17.29
N LEU A 28 -6.62 0.39 17.00
CA LEU A 28 -7.81 1.24 17.19
C LEU A 28 -8.20 1.33 18.67
N GLY A 29 -8.09 0.23 19.40
CA GLY A 29 -8.41 0.18 20.82
C GLY A 29 -7.55 1.13 21.65
N ALA A 30 -6.28 1.25 21.32
CA ALA A 30 -5.36 2.15 22.00
C ALA A 30 -5.77 3.62 21.88
N LYS A 31 -6.49 3.97 20.83
CA LYS A 31 -6.99 5.33 20.58
C LYS A 31 -8.47 5.52 20.99
N GLY A 32 -9.11 4.47 21.49
CA GLY A 32 -10.50 4.53 21.91
C GLY A 32 -11.52 4.59 20.78
N VAL A 33 -11.15 4.17 19.58
CA VAL A 33 -12.02 4.16 18.40
C VAL A 33 -12.87 2.89 18.38
N SER A 34 -14.11 3.00 17.90
CA SER A 34 -15.00 1.85 17.71
C SER A 34 -14.47 0.94 16.60
N ILE A 35 -13.94 -0.22 16.98
CA ILE A 35 -13.33 -1.18 16.06
C ILE A 35 -14.37 -1.73 15.09
N MET A 36 -15.54 -2.09 15.59
CA MET A 36 -16.61 -2.69 14.77
C MET A 36 -17.13 -1.72 13.72
N GLU A 37 -17.31 -0.47 14.09
CA GLU A 37 -17.76 0.56 13.16
C GLU A 37 -16.74 0.80 12.04
N PHE A 38 -15.47 0.88 12.40
CA PHE A 38 -14.39 1.00 11.42
C PHE A 38 -14.38 -0.18 10.45
N CYS A 39 -14.41 -1.41 10.98
CA CYS A 39 -14.40 -2.62 10.15
C CYS A 39 -15.58 -2.63 9.17
N LYS A 40 -16.76 -2.28 9.64
CA LYS A 40 -17.97 -2.22 8.81
C LYS A 40 -17.82 -1.21 7.67
N GLN A 41 -17.39 0.01 7.98
CA GLN A 41 -17.20 1.07 6.98
C GLN A 41 -16.10 0.73 6.00
N PHE A 42 -14.99 0.22 6.48
CA PHE A 42 -13.85 -0.18 5.64
C PHE A 42 -14.24 -1.29 4.68
N ASN A 43 -14.90 -2.32 5.18
CA ASN A 43 -15.32 -3.45 4.36
C ASN A 43 -16.32 -3.01 3.28
N ALA A 44 -17.26 -2.14 3.63
CA ALA A 44 -18.22 -1.60 2.67
C ALA A 44 -17.51 -0.79 1.56
N LYS A 45 -16.52 0.01 1.94
CA LYS A 45 -15.79 0.88 1.00
C LYS A 45 -14.80 0.11 0.10
N THR A 46 -14.33 -1.04 0.55
CA THR A 46 -13.29 -1.80 -0.16
C THR A 46 -13.77 -3.12 -0.75
N GLN A 47 -15.09 -3.34 -0.87
CA GLN A 47 -15.65 -4.57 -1.44
C GLN A 47 -15.16 -4.84 -2.86
N ASP A 48 -15.01 -3.79 -3.67
CA ASP A 48 -14.50 -3.88 -5.04
C ASP A 48 -13.01 -4.23 -5.12
N LYS A 49 -12.31 -4.11 -4.00
CA LYS A 49 -10.87 -4.38 -3.89
C LYS A 49 -10.61 -5.58 -2.96
N ALA A 50 -11.57 -6.48 -2.85
CA ALA A 50 -11.45 -7.63 -1.96
C ALA A 50 -10.22 -8.48 -2.30
N GLY A 51 -9.50 -8.91 -1.27
CA GLY A 51 -8.30 -9.72 -1.42
C GLY A 51 -7.01 -8.93 -1.65
N LYS A 52 -7.09 -7.65 -1.99
CA LYS A 52 -5.90 -6.79 -2.14
C LYS A 52 -5.52 -6.17 -0.81
N LEU A 53 -4.23 -6.08 -0.53
CA LEU A 53 -3.75 -5.36 0.66
C LEU A 53 -3.87 -3.87 0.40
N ILE A 54 -4.62 -3.18 1.27
CA ILE A 54 -4.90 -1.75 1.11
C ILE A 54 -4.32 -0.99 2.31
N PRO A 55 -3.41 -0.03 2.08
CA PRO A 55 -2.97 0.87 3.13
C PRO A 55 -4.11 1.81 3.51
N VAL A 56 -4.32 2.00 4.80
CA VAL A 56 -5.34 2.92 5.30
C VAL A 56 -4.72 3.85 6.33
N ILE A 57 -5.08 5.12 6.23
CA ILE A 57 -4.68 6.15 7.19
C ILE A 57 -5.93 6.58 7.92
N ILE A 58 -5.96 6.34 9.23
CA ILE A 58 -7.11 6.65 10.09
C ILE A 58 -6.75 7.87 10.93
N THR A 59 -7.55 8.92 10.82
CA THR A 59 -7.42 10.12 11.66
C THR A 59 -8.41 10.02 12.79
N VAL A 60 -7.92 10.03 14.03
CA VAL A 60 -8.74 9.96 15.24
C VAL A 60 -8.84 11.36 15.86
N TYR A 61 -10.05 11.75 16.20
CA TYR A 61 -10.34 13.06 16.79
C TYR A 61 -10.54 12.96 18.30
N THR A 62 -10.48 14.10 18.99
CA THR A 62 -10.59 14.15 20.45
C THR A 62 -11.94 13.66 20.98
N ASP A 63 -13.00 13.74 20.17
CA ASP A 63 -14.34 13.24 20.51
C ASP A 63 -14.50 11.74 20.26
N LYS A 64 -13.39 11.02 19.96
CA LYS A 64 -13.34 9.60 19.62
C LYS A 64 -13.98 9.24 18.29
N SER A 65 -14.35 10.24 17.49
CA SER A 65 -14.75 10.00 16.10
C SER A 65 -13.49 9.76 15.24
N PHE A 66 -13.69 9.22 14.06
CA PHE A 66 -12.58 8.95 13.15
C PHE A 66 -12.98 9.20 11.71
N THR A 67 -11.98 9.49 10.89
CA THR A 67 -12.11 9.45 9.43
C THR A 67 -10.96 8.60 8.90
N PHE A 68 -11.15 7.99 7.75
CA PHE A 68 -10.09 7.19 7.15
C PHE A 68 -10.00 7.41 5.64
N VAL A 69 -8.79 7.28 5.13
CA VAL A 69 -8.51 7.38 3.69
C VAL A 69 -7.81 6.08 3.28
N THR A 70 -8.30 5.45 2.22
CA THR A 70 -7.67 4.27 1.64
C THR A 70 -6.72 4.70 0.53
N LYS A 71 -5.58 4.07 0.45
CA LYS A 71 -4.58 4.28 -0.58
C LYS A 71 -4.60 3.13 -1.58
N THR A 72 -3.87 3.26 -2.67
CA THR A 72 -3.67 2.16 -3.62
C THR A 72 -2.80 1.08 -2.98
N PRO A 73 -2.87 -0.19 -3.46
CA PRO A 73 -2.04 -1.26 -2.89
C PRO A 73 -0.55 -0.91 -2.89
N PRO A 74 0.21 -1.37 -1.87
CA PRO A 74 1.65 -1.07 -1.82
C PRO A 74 2.39 -1.59 -3.05
N VAL A 75 3.37 -0.82 -3.52
CA VAL A 75 4.20 -1.20 -4.67
C VAL A 75 4.87 -2.56 -4.45
N ALA A 76 5.35 -2.82 -3.23
CA ALA A 76 5.98 -4.08 -2.89
C ALA A 76 5.06 -5.28 -3.15
N VAL A 77 3.79 -5.19 -2.74
CA VAL A 77 2.81 -6.26 -2.98
C VAL A 77 2.54 -6.45 -4.46
N GLN A 78 2.40 -5.36 -5.21
CA GLN A 78 2.18 -5.42 -6.66
C GLN A 78 3.37 -6.05 -7.39
N LEU A 79 4.59 -5.73 -6.97
CA LEU A 79 5.81 -6.34 -7.53
C LEU A 79 5.87 -7.84 -7.24
N LEU A 80 5.51 -8.27 -6.03
CA LEU A 80 5.47 -9.69 -5.68
C LEU A 80 4.45 -10.44 -6.54
N GLU A 81 3.27 -9.86 -6.76
CA GLU A 81 2.25 -10.43 -7.64
C GLU A 81 2.75 -10.53 -9.08
N ALA A 82 3.38 -9.47 -9.59
CA ALA A 82 3.91 -9.46 -10.96
C ALA A 82 5.03 -10.48 -11.15
N SER A 83 5.87 -10.69 -10.14
CA SER A 83 6.96 -11.65 -10.19
C SER A 83 6.56 -13.07 -9.76
N LYS A 84 5.33 -13.25 -9.29
CA LYS A 84 4.79 -14.51 -8.78
C LYS A 84 5.57 -15.07 -7.58
N LYS A 85 6.07 -14.20 -6.73
CA LYS A 85 6.80 -14.55 -5.51
C LYS A 85 5.97 -14.22 -4.28
N LYS A 86 6.20 -14.95 -3.19
CA LYS A 86 5.49 -14.75 -1.92
C LYS A 86 6.15 -13.68 -1.05
N SER A 87 7.46 -13.56 -1.13
CA SER A 87 8.23 -12.58 -0.35
C SER A 87 9.45 -12.10 -1.11
N GLY A 88 9.98 -10.95 -0.70
CA GLY A 88 11.20 -10.42 -1.26
C GLY A 88 12.44 -11.17 -0.78
N SER A 89 13.61 -10.79 -1.30
CA SER A 89 14.88 -11.38 -0.92
C SER A 89 15.29 -10.97 0.51
N ALA A 90 15.88 -11.90 1.24
CA ALA A 90 16.48 -11.61 2.54
C ALA A 90 17.77 -10.79 2.40
N GLU A 91 18.45 -10.93 1.27
CA GLU A 91 19.69 -10.19 0.95
C GLU A 91 19.56 -9.57 -0.44
N PRO A 92 18.72 -8.50 -0.60
CA PRO A 92 18.38 -7.98 -1.93
C PRO A 92 19.56 -7.40 -2.71
N ASN A 93 20.60 -6.96 -2.04
CA ASN A 93 21.80 -6.44 -2.68
C ASN A 93 22.71 -7.54 -3.24
N ARG A 94 22.55 -8.79 -2.79
CA ARG A 94 23.35 -9.93 -3.20
C ARG A 94 22.55 -10.97 -3.97
N THR A 95 21.38 -11.32 -3.46
CA THR A 95 20.53 -12.38 -4.01
C THR A 95 19.30 -11.78 -4.69
N LYS A 96 19.25 -11.91 -6.02
CA LYS A 96 18.07 -11.51 -6.79
C LYS A 96 17.16 -12.72 -6.97
N ILE A 97 15.88 -12.56 -6.65
CA ILE A 97 14.90 -13.66 -6.63
C ILE A 97 14.01 -13.70 -7.84
N ALA A 98 13.86 -12.58 -8.56
CA ALA A 98 12.93 -12.48 -9.67
C ALA A 98 13.35 -11.36 -10.63
N THR A 99 12.70 -11.34 -11.78
CA THR A 99 12.89 -10.29 -12.78
C THR A 99 11.51 -9.87 -13.30
N VAL A 100 11.29 -8.57 -13.39
CA VAL A 100 10.07 -7.99 -13.98
C VAL A 100 10.46 -7.15 -15.20
N THR A 101 9.48 -6.90 -16.08
CA THR A 101 9.71 -6.06 -17.27
C THR A 101 9.34 -4.61 -16.99
N TRP A 102 9.84 -3.69 -17.81
CA TRP A 102 9.46 -2.29 -17.72
C TRP A 102 7.97 -2.07 -17.98
N GLU A 103 7.33 -2.94 -18.76
CA GLU A 103 5.89 -2.88 -19.00
C GLU A 103 5.10 -3.15 -17.70
N GLN A 104 5.53 -4.15 -16.92
CA GLN A 104 4.94 -4.43 -15.62
C GLN A 104 5.18 -3.28 -14.63
N VAL A 105 6.38 -2.71 -14.63
CA VAL A 105 6.72 -1.55 -13.82
C VAL A 105 5.84 -0.34 -14.18
N LYS A 106 5.65 -0.10 -15.48
CA LYS A 106 4.80 0.98 -15.97
C LYS A 106 3.36 0.81 -15.49
N LYS A 107 2.81 -0.39 -15.60
CA LYS A 107 1.44 -0.68 -15.15
C LYS A 107 1.28 -0.39 -13.66
N ILE A 108 2.22 -0.85 -12.83
CA ILE A 108 2.21 -0.59 -11.40
C ILE A 108 2.31 0.92 -11.11
N ALA A 109 3.18 1.62 -11.84
CA ALA A 109 3.37 3.05 -11.67
C ALA A 109 2.10 3.83 -12.02
N GLU A 110 1.41 3.47 -13.09
CA GLU A 110 0.16 4.11 -13.49
C GLU A 110 -0.93 3.91 -12.44
N GLU A 111 -1.06 2.72 -11.90
CA GLU A 111 -2.03 2.43 -10.83
C GLU A 111 -1.72 3.20 -9.54
N LYS A 112 -0.43 3.46 -9.28
CA LYS A 112 0.03 4.12 -8.05
C LYS A 112 0.13 5.64 -8.18
N MET A 113 0.01 6.20 -9.39
CA MET A 113 0.16 7.64 -9.64
C MET A 113 -0.59 8.55 -8.66
N PRO A 114 -1.86 8.25 -8.26
CA PRO A 114 -2.59 9.10 -7.32
C PRO A 114 -1.89 9.27 -5.96
N ASP A 115 -1.09 8.28 -5.55
CA ASP A 115 -0.42 8.28 -4.25
C ASP A 115 1.05 8.65 -4.33
N LEU A 116 1.61 8.77 -5.53
CA LEU A 116 3.02 9.06 -5.74
C LEU A 116 3.29 10.57 -5.86
N ASN A 117 4.44 10.99 -5.38
CA ASN A 117 4.94 12.35 -5.56
C ASN A 117 5.74 12.45 -6.86
N ALA A 118 5.15 11.98 -7.96
CA ALA A 118 5.76 12.01 -9.28
C ALA A 118 4.82 12.73 -10.24
N PHE A 119 5.39 13.57 -11.11
CA PHE A 119 4.60 14.33 -12.08
C PHE A 119 4.41 13.60 -13.40
N THR A 120 5.28 12.64 -13.70
CA THR A 120 5.24 11.86 -14.94
C THR A 120 5.26 10.36 -14.64
N VAL A 121 4.76 9.57 -15.60
CA VAL A 121 4.78 8.10 -15.49
C VAL A 121 6.24 7.60 -15.45
N GLU A 122 7.14 8.21 -16.20
CA GLU A 122 8.55 7.84 -16.20
C GLU A 122 9.19 8.01 -14.83
N SER A 123 8.91 9.12 -14.14
CA SER A 123 9.37 9.33 -12.77
C SER A 123 8.78 8.29 -11.80
N ALA A 124 7.50 7.98 -11.96
CA ALA A 124 6.83 6.95 -11.17
C ALA A 124 7.46 5.57 -11.42
N MET A 125 7.80 5.24 -12.66
CA MET A 125 8.47 3.99 -13.01
C MET A 125 9.83 3.86 -12.32
N LYS A 126 10.58 4.94 -12.22
CA LYS A 126 11.86 4.96 -11.48
C LYS A 126 11.66 4.67 -10.00
N LEU A 127 10.61 5.21 -9.40
CA LEU A 127 10.27 4.94 -7.99
C LEU A 127 9.93 3.46 -7.79
N VAL A 128 9.12 2.88 -8.67
CA VAL A 128 8.76 1.47 -8.62
C VAL A 128 9.99 0.58 -8.82
N ALA A 129 10.85 0.92 -9.78
CA ALA A 129 12.09 0.19 -10.04
C ALA A 129 13.03 0.21 -8.83
N GLY A 130 13.12 1.35 -8.13
CA GLY A 130 13.89 1.46 -6.89
C GLY A 130 13.36 0.55 -5.79
N THR A 131 12.04 0.47 -5.64
CA THR A 131 11.40 -0.47 -4.71
C THR A 131 11.72 -1.92 -5.09
N ALA A 132 11.64 -2.26 -6.37
CA ALA A 132 11.98 -3.60 -6.86
C ALA A 132 13.43 -3.97 -6.51
N ARG A 133 14.34 -3.03 -6.72
CA ARG A 133 15.76 -3.23 -6.37
C ARG A 133 15.93 -3.53 -4.89
N SER A 134 15.20 -2.80 -4.03
CA SER A 134 15.25 -3.01 -2.58
C SER A 134 14.70 -4.37 -2.14
N MET A 135 13.88 -5.00 -3.00
CA MET A 135 13.27 -6.30 -2.75
C MET A 135 14.08 -7.47 -3.35
N GLY A 136 15.14 -7.19 -4.09
CA GLY A 136 15.88 -8.21 -4.82
C GLY A 136 15.22 -8.61 -6.13
N ILE A 137 14.46 -7.73 -6.75
CA ILE A 137 13.80 -7.93 -8.03
C ILE A 137 14.49 -7.06 -9.07
N ASN A 138 14.98 -7.69 -10.15
CA ASN A 138 15.57 -6.96 -11.27
C ASN A 138 14.48 -6.49 -12.24
N VAL A 139 14.72 -5.35 -12.87
CA VAL A 139 13.88 -4.87 -13.98
C VAL A 139 14.65 -5.13 -15.29
N LYS A 140 14.06 -5.94 -16.15
CA LYS A 140 14.69 -6.38 -17.41
C LYS A 140 14.67 -5.26 -18.44
N GLY A 141 15.83 -4.99 -19.05
CA GLY A 141 15.95 -4.03 -20.14
C GLY A 141 16.34 -2.63 -19.69
N SER A 142 16.46 -1.72 -20.65
CA SER A 142 16.79 -0.33 -20.39
C SER A 142 15.55 0.49 -20.09
N PHE A 143 15.72 1.54 -19.29
CA PHE A 143 14.61 2.45 -18.96
C PHE A 143 14.10 3.14 -20.25
N PRO A 144 12.78 3.06 -20.54
CA PRO A 144 12.23 3.57 -21.81
C PRO A 144 12.34 5.08 -22.01
N GLY A 145 12.50 5.86 -20.95
CA GLY A 145 12.65 7.30 -21.01
C GLY A 145 14.07 7.81 -21.25
N ASN A 146 15.04 6.90 -21.30
CA ASN A 146 16.44 7.24 -21.58
C ASN A 146 16.73 7.10 -23.07
N ASN A 147 16.48 8.17 -23.78
CA ASN A 147 16.91 8.29 -25.16
C ASN A 147 18.16 9.19 -25.24
#